data_286e15d546e6b6ef6466527681bb55f7
#
_entry.id   286e15d546e6b6ef6466527681bb55f7
#
_cell.length_a   1.000
_cell.length_b   1.000
_cell.length_c   1.000
_cell.angle_alpha   90.00
_cell.angle_beta   90.00
_cell.angle_gamma   90.00
#
_symmetry.space_group_name_H-M   'P 1'
#
loop_
_entity.id
_entity.type
_entity.pdbx_description
1 polymer ?
#
loop_
_entity_poly.entity_id
_entity_poly.type
_entity_poly.pdbx_seq_one_letter_code
_entity_poly.pdbx_strand_id
1 'polypeptide(L)'
;MQGDGVGLRLGEEFHHNRVNIVCSQISGVSPSLQHRWDGYRLARTAMDLATTGRLRVLDLITHTYPLAEAGTAFTLLHENPEQALQVLLSFEEVGA
;
A
#
# COMPACT_ATOMS: atom_id res chain seq x y z
N MET A 1 -6.72 -6.78 8.54
CA MET A 1 -8.00 -6.07 8.42
C MET A 1 -8.73 -6.11 9.76
N GLN A 2 -9.10 -4.97 10.23
CA GLN A 2 -9.84 -4.86 11.48
C GLN A 2 -11.25 -4.34 11.15
N GLY A 3 -12.25 -5.06 11.61
CA GLY A 3 -13.63 -4.70 11.39
C GLY A 3 -14.47 -5.88 10.91
N ASP A 4 -15.76 -5.69 10.99
CA ASP A 4 -16.73 -6.70 10.63
C ASP A 4 -17.29 -6.45 9.22
N GLY A 5 -17.62 -7.54 8.53
CA GLY A 5 -18.23 -7.47 7.21
C GLY A 5 -19.75 -7.26 7.22
N VAL A 6 -20.30 -6.68 8.28
CA VAL A 6 -21.74 -6.58 8.47
C VAL A 6 -22.45 -5.78 7.36
N GLY A 7 -21.74 -4.82 6.75
CA GLY A 7 -22.30 -4.02 5.66
C GLY A 7 -22.21 -4.63 4.28
N LEU A 8 -21.66 -5.83 4.13
CA LEU A 8 -21.48 -6.44 2.82
C LEU A 8 -22.81 -7.04 2.31
N ARG A 9 -23.20 -6.62 1.12
CA ARG A 9 -24.40 -7.12 0.45
C ARG A 9 -24.04 -8.19 -0.56
N LEU A 10 -23.95 -9.42 -0.10
CA LEU A 10 -23.48 -10.54 -0.91
C LEU A 10 -24.58 -11.18 -1.77
N GLY A 11 -25.86 -10.83 -1.54
CA GLY A 11 -26.98 -11.38 -2.27
C GLY A 11 -27.41 -10.64 -3.52
N GLU A 12 -26.79 -9.48 -3.79
CA GLU A 12 -27.18 -8.63 -4.92
C GLU A 12 -26.12 -8.71 -6.04
N GLU A 13 -25.48 -7.58 -6.35
CA GLU A 13 -24.48 -7.50 -7.43
C GLU A 13 -23.38 -8.54 -7.30
N PHE A 14 -22.91 -8.77 -6.09
CA PHE A 14 -21.88 -9.77 -5.83
C PHE A 14 -22.33 -11.15 -6.32
N HIS A 15 -23.55 -11.56 -5.97
CA HIS A 15 -24.10 -12.85 -6.33
C HIS A 15 -24.39 -12.97 -7.83
N HIS A 16 -25.09 -11.98 -8.39
CA HIS A 16 -25.53 -12.00 -9.77
C HIS A 16 -24.39 -11.88 -10.76
N ASN A 17 -23.35 -11.13 -10.45
CA ASN A 17 -22.23 -10.91 -11.34
C ASN A 17 -21.04 -11.82 -11.07
N ARG A 18 -21.20 -12.81 -10.20
CA ARG A 18 -20.16 -13.78 -9.86
C ARG A 18 -18.83 -13.12 -9.47
N VAL A 19 -18.94 -12.10 -8.64
CA VAL A 19 -17.76 -11.35 -8.17
C VAL A 19 -16.96 -12.18 -7.19
N ASN A 20 -15.65 -12.12 -7.29
CA ASN A 20 -14.74 -12.79 -6.37
C ASN A 20 -14.19 -11.81 -5.35
N ILE A 21 -14.14 -12.23 -4.10
CA ILE A 21 -13.46 -11.48 -3.04
C ILE A 21 -12.20 -12.27 -2.67
N VAL A 22 -11.04 -11.63 -2.80
CA VAL A 22 -9.76 -12.25 -2.49
C VAL A 22 -9.11 -11.50 -1.34
N CYS A 23 -8.78 -12.21 -0.26
CA CYS A 23 -8.03 -11.64 0.85
C CYS A 23 -6.54 -11.72 0.53
N SER A 24 -5.96 -10.59 0.18
CA SER A 24 -4.54 -10.49 -0.10
C SER A 24 -3.79 -10.11 1.18
N GLN A 25 -2.78 -10.88 1.53
CA GLN A 25 -1.98 -10.64 2.73
C GLN A 25 -0.55 -10.26 2.36
N ILE A 26 0.02 -9.34 3.14
CA ILE A 26 1.38 -8.86 2.88
C ILE A 26 2.47 -9.80 3.41
N SER A 27 2.14 -10.69 4.35
CA SER A 27 3.13 -11.50 5.06
C SER A 27 3.49 -12.79 4.38
N GLY A 28 2.85 -13.11 3.27
CA GLY A 28 3.11 -14.39 2.63
C GLY A 28 2.74 -14.39 1.16
N VAL A 29 3.09 -15.48 0.51
CA VAL A 29 2.81 -15.71 -0.89
C VAL A 29 1.58 -16.62 -0.98
N SER A 30 0.72 -16.38 -1.97
CA SER A 30 -0.41 -17.25 -2.23
C SER A 30 0.04 -18.72 -2.33
N PRO A 31 -0.66 -19.66 -1.68
CA PRO A 31 -0.26 -21.07 -1.72
C PRO A 31 -0.05 -21.63 -3.13
N SER A 32 -0.80 -21.14 -4.10
CA SER A 32 -0.67 -21.58 -5.49
C SER A 32 0.65 -21.14 -6.14
N LEU A 33 1.34 -20.17 -5.56
CA LEU A 33 2.58 -19.61 -6.10
C LEU A 33 3.82 -19.95 -5.28
N GLN A 34 3.66 -20.53 -4.09
CA GLN A 34 4.77 -20.76 -3.14
C GLN A 34 5.90 -21.61 -3.71
N HIS A 35 5.63 -22.47 -4.67
CA HIS A 35 6.66 -23.31 -5.29
C HIS A 35 7.60 -22.54 -6.22
N ARG A 36 7.23 -21.34 -6.64
CA ARG A 36 8.04 -20.52 -7.55
C ARG A 36 8.39 -19.16 -7.00
N TRP A 37 7.60 -18.65 -6.06
CA TRP A 37 7.72 -17.30 -5.54
C TRP A 37 7.90 -17.31 -4.04
N ASP A 38 8.79 -16.45 -3.55
CA ASP A 38 8.93 -16.13 -2.14
C ASP A 38 8.90 -14.61 -1.96
N GLY A 39 8.93 -14.16 -0.71
CA GLY A 39 8.86 -12.74 -0.41
C GLY A 39 10.00 -11.94 -1.03
N TYR A 40 11.21 -12.51 -1.03
CA TYR A 40 12.38 -11.84 -1.61
C TYR A 40 12.22 -11.66 -3.12
N ARG A 41 11.80 -12.70 -3.82
CA ARG A 41 11.57 -12.64 -5.26
C ARG A 41 10.50 -11.64 -5.64
N LEU A 42 9.41 -11.57 -4.86
CA LEU A 42 8.35 -10.60 -5.08
C LEU A 42 8.86 -9.17 -4.91
N ALA A 43 9.59 -8.92 -3.82
CA ALA A 43 10.14 -7.59 -3.55
C ALA A 43 11.11 -7.16 -4.64
N ARG A 44 12.00 -8.05 -5.06
CA ARG A 44 12.96 -7.78 -6.13
C ARG A 44 12.26 -7.49 -7.45
N THR A 45 11.24 -8.26 -7.79
CA THR A 45 10.47 -8.04 -9.02
C THR A 45 9.77 -6.68 -8.99
N ALA A 46 9.17 -6.30 -7.86
CA ALA A 46 8.54 -5.00 -7.72
C ALA A 46 9.54 -3.86 -7.90
N MET A 47 10.73 -3.99 -7.31
CA MET A 47 11.79 -2.99 -7.46
C MET A 47 12.30 -2.89 -8.90
N ASP A 48 12.46 -4.03 -9.57
CA ASP A 48 12.87 -4.04 -10.97
C ASP A 48 11.83 -3.35 -11.86
N LEU A 49 10.55 -3.58 -11.62
CA LEU A 49 9.48 -2.92 -12.34
C LEU A 49 9.46 -1.41 -12.07
N ALA A 50 9.72 -1.00 -10.85
CA ALA A 50 9.78 0.41 -10.48
C ALA A 50 10.96 1.12 -11.14
N THR A 51 12.15 0.48 -11.14
CA THR A 51 13.36 1.08 -11.73
C THR A 51 13.30 1.16 -13.25
N THR A 52 12.57 0.26 -13.90
CA THR A 52 12.40 0.29 -15.35
C THR A 52 11.23 1.16 -15.82
N GLY A 53 10.53 1.77 -14.88
CA GLY A 53 9.39 2.65 -15.19
C GLY A 53 8.09 1.93 -15.52
N ARG A 54 8.06 0.60 -15.44
CA ARG A 54 6.84 -0.18 -15.68
C ARG A 54 5.85 -0.08 -14.55
N LEU A 55 6.34 0.15 -13.33
CA LEU A 55 5.52 0.39 -12.15
C LEU A 55 5.78 1.81 -11.68
N ARG A 56 4.77 2.65 -11.74
CA ARG A 56 4.87 4.06 -11.40
C ARG A 56 4.45 4.27 -9.95
N VAL A 57 5.42 4.26 -9.05
CA VAL A 57 5.16 4.40 -7.61
C VAL A 57 5.35 5.84 -7.11
N LEU A 58 6.14 6.66 -7.81
CA LEU A 58 6.41 8.03 -7.39
C LEU A 58 5.15 8.89 -7.40
N ASP A 59 4.21 8.60 -8.29
CA ASP A 59 2.95 9.33 -8.38
C ASP A 59 2.07 9.14 -7.15
N LEU A 60 2.35 8.11 -6.35
CA LEU A 60 1.61 7.83 -5.12
C LEU A 60 2.08 8.66 -3.94
N ILE A 61 3.25 9.28 -4.04
CA ILE A 61 3.80 10.12 -2.98
C ILE A 61 3.10 11.47 -3.01
N THR A 62 2.31 11.74 -1.99
CA THR A 62 1.53 12.99 -1.90
C THR A 62 2.20 14.05 -1.05
N HIS A 63 3.00 13.64 -0.07
CA HIS A 63 3.64 14.55 0.89
C HIS A 63 5.04 14.07 1.23
N THR A 64 5.95 15.01 1.39
CA THR A 64 7.30 14.75 1.89
C THR A 64 7.63 15.78 2.95
N TYR A 65 8.01 15.31 4.13
CA TYR A 65 8.40 16.17 5.24
C TYR A 65 9.83 15.86 5.68
N PRO A 66 10.60 16.85 6.12
CA PRO A 66 11.87 16.57 6.78
C PRO A 66 11.61 15.85 8.10
N LEU A 67 12.57 15.05 8.54
CA LEU A 67 12.42 14.26 9.77
C LEU A 67 12.02 15.12 10.98
N ALA A 68 12.53 16.35 11.07
CA ALA A 68 12.19 17.26 12.15
C ALA A 68 10.69 17.59 12.21
N GLU A 69 9.97 17.43 11.10
CA GLU A 69 8.54 17.70 11.01
C GLU A 69 7.69 16.41 11.02
N ALA A 70 8.24 15.33 11.53
CA ALA A 70 7.51 14.06 11.62
C ALA A 70 6.18 14.20 12.36
N GLY A 71 6.13 15.02 13.41
CA GLY A 71 4.90 15.27 14.16
C GLY A 71 3.80 15.85 13.27
N THR A 72 4.14 16.75 12.37
CA THR A 72 3.20 17.32 11.41
C THR A 72 2.66 16.26 10.46
N ALA A 73 3.54 15.36 9.99
CA ALA A 73 3.15 14.26 9.12
C ALA A 73 2.15 13.32 9.81
N PHE A 74 2.41 12.95 11.07
CA PHE A 74 1.50 12.10 11.83
C PHE A 74 0.17 12.78 12.11
N THR A 75 0.17 14.09 12.35
CA THR A 75 -1.05 14.87 12.54
C THR A 75 -1.89 14.86 11.26
N LEU A 76 -1.27 15.03 10.11
CA LEU A 76 -1.96 14.96 8.82
C LEU A 76 -2.65 13.60 8.64
N LEU A 77 -1.93 12.51 8.89
CA LEU A 77 -2.46 11.16 8.73
C LEU A 77 -3.59 10.85 9.72
N HIS A 78 -3.53 11.43 10.90
CA HIS A 78 -4.54 11.21 11.93
C HIS A 78 -5.80 12.05 11.67
N GLU A 79 -5.63 13.32 11.37
CA GLU A 79 -6.76 14.26 11.25
C GLU A 79 -7.36 14.34 9.86
N ASN A 80 -6.54 14.21 8.81
CA ASN A 80 -6.98 14.37 7.43
C ASN A 80 -6.44 13.25 6.54
N PRO A 81 -6.74 11.97 6.86
CA PRO A 81 -6.21 10.84 6.08
C PRO A 81 -6.63 10.86 4.62
N GLU A 82 -7.74 11.50 4.29
CA GLU A 82 -8.24 11.62 2.92
C GLU A 82 -7.37 12.49 2.03
N GLN A 83 -6.48 13.30 2.61
CA GLN A 83 -5.57 14.18 1.86
C GLN A 83 -4.24 13.54 1.52
N ALA A 84 -3.95 12.38 2.11
CA ALA A 84 -2.65 11.73 1.96
C ALA A 84 -2.80 10.32 1.43
N LEU A 85 -1.99 9.97 0.46
CA LEU A 85 -1.89 8.60 -0.04
C LEU A 85 -0.60 7.96 0.45
N GLN A 86 0.53 8.60 0.22
CA GLN A 86 1.83 8.14 0.73
C GLN A 86 2.60 9.35 1.26
N VAL A 87 3.01 9.26 2.50
CA VAL A 87 3.79 10.31 3.17
C VAL A 87 5.20 9.80 3.44
N LEU A 88 6.20 10.56 3.02
CA LEU A 88 7.61 10.24 3.23
C LEU A 88 8.24 11.20 4.22
N LEU A 89 9.19 10.69 4.98
CA LEU A 89 10.08 11.51 5.81
C LEU A 89 11.45 11.55 5.15
N SER A 90 11.97 12.74 4.93
CA SER A 90 13.29 12.96 4.37
C SER A 90 14.33 13.02 5.48
N PHE A 91 15.42 12.29 5.30
CA PHE A 91 16.55 12.28 6.24
C PHE A 91 17.70 13.14 5.74
N GLU A 92 17.50 13.92 4.69
CA GLU A 92 18.52 14.83 4.22
C GLU A 92 18.78 15.93 5.26
N GLU A 93 20.05 16.15 5.56
CA GLU A 93 20.45 17.22 6.45
C GLU A 93 20.28 18.56 5.75
N VAL A 94 19.38 19.38 6.27
CA VAL A 94 19.14 20.70 5.75
C VAL A 94 20.05 21.67 6.47
N GLY A 95 20.93 22.32 5.71
CA GLY A 95 21.78 23.35 6.26
C GLY A 95 22.91 22.85 7.14
N ALA A 96 23.34 21.64 6.90
CA ALA A 96 24.51 21.10 7.60
C ALA A 96 25.77 21.92 7.25
#